data_aae70549107db4c4fb388176247e4eb3
#
_entry.id   aae70549107db4c4fb388176247e4eb3
#
_cell.length_a   1.000
_cell.length_b   1.000
_cell.length_c   1.000
_cell.angle_alpha   90.00
_cell.angle_beta   90.00
_cell.angle_gamma   90.00
#
_symmetry.space_group_name_H-M   'P 1'
#
loop_
_entity.id
_entity.type
_entity.pdbx_description
1 polymer ?
#
loop_
_entity_poly.entity_id
_entity_poly.type
_entity_poly.pdbx_seq_one_letter_code
_entity_poly.pdbx_strand_id
1 'polypeptide(L)'
;MARLLLLSNGHGEDLSGALLGKALRETGHQVEALPLVGHGHAYSDAAIEILGQAREFSTGGLGYTSLRGRLTELLQGQVLYLLQRLGRLLKVAHRYDLLVVIGDVIPVIAAWLSFRPVAIYLVAYSSHYEGRLRLPWPCGSCLTSKRILGVYSRDELTATDLTSQLQRRVSFLGNPFIDPVLTHQARLPNCRYRLGLLPGSRRPELEHNLLLLLALVEYLPEQLLADGELSLDLALVPALDDNSLAAVVAQKGWRAQADPNNKGLTMLVLGQRYVTLRRDSFIAVLQSSDLLISMAGTATEQAVGLAKPVLQLPGMGPQFTAKFAEAQRRLLGPTVFCADGEPGKALNLQNTAKLTMELLKRSLEDRELQDQCHKQAEQRLGGAGGGQRLAEAITKLLTVIHQ
;
A
#
# COMPACT_ATOMS: atom_id res chain seq x y z
N MET A 1 14.37 -12.22 25.63
CA MET A 1 13.73 -10.90 25.39
C MET A 1 14.79 -9.94 24.91
N ALA A 2 14.66 -9.38 23.70
CA ALA A 2 15.63 -8.46 23.12
C ALA A 2 14.98 -7.10 22.84
N ARG A 3 15.81 -6.04 22.74
CA ARG A 3 15.36 -4.69 22.36
C ARG A 3 15.65 -4.45 20.89
N LEU A 4 14.62 -4.16 20.12
CA LEU A 4 14.67 -3.96 18.67
C LEU A 4 14.28 -2.52 18.31
N LEU A 5 15.02 -1.92 17.36
CA LEU A 5 14.68 -0.61 16.80
C LEU A 5 14.31 -0.75 15.33
N LEU A 6 13.08 -0.38 14.98
CA LEU A 6 12.60 -0.34 13.61
C LEU A 6 12.99 0.98 12.95
N LEU A 7 13.50 0.93 11.73
CA LEU A 7 13.86 2.09 10.92
C LEU A 7 13.09 2.04 9.60
N SER A 8 12.32 3.08 9.29
CA SER A 8 11.51 3.18 8.07
C SER A 8 11.66 4.56 7.42
N ASN A 9 11.22 4.71 6.17
CA ASN A 9 11.43 5.91 5.38
C ASN A 9 10.23 6.25 4.50
N GLY A 10 9.03 6.26 5.08
CA GLY A 10 7.82 6.63 4.37
C GLY A 10 6.55 5.92 4.86
N HIS A 11 5.42 6.34 4.33
CA HIS A 11 4.10 5.90 4.80
C HIS A 11 3.83 4.40 4.61
N GLY A 12 4.21 3.83 3.46
CA GLY A 12 4.03 2.40 3.18
C GLY A 12 4.99 1.53 3.98
N GLU A 13 6.21 2.02 4.17
CA GLU A 13 7.24 1.38 4.99
C GLU A 13 6.85 1.43 6.48
N ASP A 14 6.28 2.55 6.95
CA ASP A 14 5.79 2.67 8.33
C ASP A 14 4.68 1.67 8.63
N LEU A 15 3.75 1.46 7.70
CA LEU A 15 2.69 0.45 7.84
C LEU A 15 3.28 -0.96 7.91
N SER A 16 4.16 -1.31 6.98
CA SER A 16 4.85 -2.62 6.98
C SER A 16 5.67 -2.81 8.26
N GLY A 17 6.34 -1.74 8.70
CA GLY A 17 7.12 -1.73 9.95
C GLY A 17 6.26 -1.89 11.19
N ALA A 18 5.11 -1.24 11.25
CA ALA A 18 4.18 -1.35 12.38
C ALA A 18 3.61 -2.77 12.51
N LEU A 19 3.21 -3.37 11.39
CA LEU A 19 2.71 -4.74 11.37
C LEU A 19 3.79 -5.77 11.75
N LEU A 20 5.01 -5.61 11.22
CA LEU A 20 6.16 -6.43 11.62
C LEU A 20 6.51 -6.22 13.10
N GLY A 21 6.48 -4.97 13.57
CA GLY A 21 6.76 -4.64 14.97
C GLY A 21 5.74 -5.24 15.93
N LYS A 22 4.47 -5.31 15.54
CA LYS A 22 3.44 -6.02 16.30
C LYS A 22 3.76 -7.52 16.39
N ALA A 23 4.10 -8.17 15.29
CA ALA A 23 4.50 -9.58 15.28
C ALA A 23 5.76 -9.84 16.11
N LEU A 24 6.77 -8.94 16.08
CA LEU A 24 7.96 -9.04 16.92
C LEU A 24 7.66 -8.88 18.43
N ARG A 25 6.67 -8.06 18.80
CA ARG A 25 6.21 -7.97 20.19
C ARG A 25 5.49 -9.24 20.63
N GLU A 26 4.70 -9.84 19.76
CA GLU A 26 4.03 -11.12 20.00
C GLU A 26 5.04 -12.28 20.20
N THR A 27 6.24 -12.18 19.61
CA THR A 27 7.36 -13.10 19.88
C THR A 27 8.16 -12.76 21.14
N GLY A 28 7.72 -11.77 21.94
CA GLY A 28 8.29 -11.45 23.26
C GLY A 28 9.43 -10.43 23.25
N HIS A 29 9.59 -9.64 22.19
CA HIS A 29 10.60 -8.58 22.11
C HIS A 29 10.06 -7.20 22.50
N GLN A 30 10.94 -6.32 22.97
CA GLN A 30 10.67 -4.88 23.10
C GLN A 30 10.97 -4.20 21.77
N VAL A 31 10.00 -3.44 21.24
CA VAL A 31 10.08 -2.83 19.93
C VAL A 31 9.78 -1.34 20.02
N GLU A 32 10.70 -0.54 19.52
CA GLU A 32 10.57 0.91 19.35
C GLU A 32 10.81 1.26 17.89
N ALA A 33 10.34 2.42 17.41
CA ALA A 33 10.48 2.85 16.03
C ALA A 33 11.16 4.23 15.91
N LEU A 34 11.96 4.38 14.86
CA LEU A 34 12.55 5.65 14.46
C LEU A 34 12.26 5.88 12.96
N PRO A 35 11.07 6.36 12.59
CA PRO A 35 10.80 6.78 11.22
C PRO A 35 11.77 7.89 10.80
N LEU A 36 12.45 7.74 9.68
CA LEU A 36 13.37 8.75 9.17
C LEU A 36 12.63 9.89 8.45
N VAL A 37 11.53 9.57 7.77
CA VAL A 37 10.62 10.51 7.12
C VAL A 37 9.18 10.07 7.42
N GLY A 38 8.23 11.03 7.50
CA GLY A 38 6.82 10.76 7.80
C GLY A 38 6.49 10.94 9.29
N HIS A 39 5.21 10.92 9.62
CA HIS A 39 4.73 11.10 11.00
C HIS A 39 4.79 9.82 11.83
N GLY A 40 4.92 8.66 11.19
CA GLY A 40 4.92 7.38 11.89
C GLY A 40 3.56 6.99 12.49
N HIS A 41 2.44 7.55 12.01
CA HIS A 41 1.10 7.26 12.54
C HIS A 41 0.82 5.76 12.68
N ALA A 42 1.23 4.95 11.68
CA ALA A 42 1.05 3.50 11.73
C ALA A 42 1.69 2.84 12.95
N TYR A 43 2.83 3.36 13.43
CA TYR A 43 3.47 2.87 14.66
C TYR A 43 2.68 3.28 15.90
N SER A 44 2.18 4.52 15.94
CA SER A 44 1.34 5.00 17.04
C SER A 44 0.05 4.20 17.15
N ASP A 45 -0.59 3.92 16.01
CA ASP A 45 -1.81 3.10 15.93
C ASP A 45 -1.57 1.65 16.40
N ALA A 46 -0.34 1.14 16.19
CA ALA A 46 0.10 -0.15 16.68
C ALA A 46 0.63 -0.12 18.14
N ALA A 47 0.52 1.03 18.83
CA ALA A 47 1.05 1.27 20.16
C ALA A 47 2.58 0.97 20.28
N ILE A 48 3.35 1.27 19.21
CA ILE A 48 4.80 1.19 19.17
C ILE A 48 5.37 2.58 19.45
N GLU A 49 6.26 2.69 20.44
CA GLU A 49 6.87 3.96 20.80
C GLU A 49 7.76 4.51 19.69
N ILE A 50 7.54 5.79 19.33
CA ILE A 50 8.32 6.49 18.31
C ILE A 50 9.38 7.36 18.98
N LEU A 51 10.65 7.17 18.61
CA LEU A 51 11.75 7.94 19.13
C LEU A 51 11.81 9.34 18.49
N GLY A 52 11.34 10.34 19.24
CA GLY A 52 11.38 11.74 18.90
C GLY A 52 10.30 12.19 17.95
N GLN A 53 10.28 13.50 17.68
CA GLN A 53 9.28 14.10 16.80
C GLN A 53 9.54 13.72 15.34
N ALA A 54 8.55 13.13 14.71
CA ALA A 54 8.54 12.86 13.29
C ALA A 54 8.02 14.08 12.50
N ARG A 55 8.54 14.31 11.28
CA ARG A 55 8.13 15.39 10.40
C ARG A 55 7.85 14.85 9.01
N GLU A 56 6.76 15.31 8.41
CA GLU A 56 6.43 15.06 7.02
C GLU A 56 6.88 16.22 6.14
N PHE A 57 7.31 15.90 4.91
CA PHE A 57 7.61 16.87 3.87
C PHE A 57 6.45 16.92 2.88
N SER A 58 6.21 18.09 2.28
CA SER A 58 5.07 18.31 1.37
C SER A 58 5.02 17.37 0.15
N THR A 59 6.15 16.78 -0.20
CA THR A 59 6.27 15.79 -1.30
C THR A 59 6.03 14.34 -0.86
N GLY A 60 5.80 14.11 0.45
CA GLY A 60 5.63 12.77 1.01
C GLY A 60 6.83 11.84 0.81
N GLY A 61 8.05 12.41 0.61
CA GLY A 61 9.27 11.65 0.33
C GLY A 61 9.45 11.24 -1.14
N LEU A 62 8.57 11.70 -2.05
CA LEU A 62 8.62 11.42 -3.49
C LEU A 62 9.37 12.49 -4.30
N GLY A 63 10.02 13.44 -3.64
CA GLY A 63 10.78 14.52 -4.29
C GLY A 63 11.89 14.05 -5.23
N TYR A 64 12.38 12.83 -5.06
CA TYR A 64 13.36 12.22 -5.95
C TYR A 64 12.83 11.93 -7.37
N THR A 65 11.52 11.95 -7.59
CA THR A 65 10.89 11.68 -8.90
C THR A 65 10.95 12.86 -9.85
N SER A 66 11.25 14.09 -9.36
CA SER A 66 11.37 15.29 -10.20
C SER A 66 12.45 16.24 -9.68
N LEU A 67 13.10 16.99 -10.60
CA LEU A 67 14.10 18.01 -10.23
C LEU A 67 13.50 19.12 -9.35
N ARG A 68 12.25 19.53 -9.62
CA ARG A 68 11.54 20.51 -8.80
C ARG A 68 11.25 19.98 -7.40
N GLY A 69 10.83 18.71 -7.29
CA GLY A 69 10.61 18.06 -6.00
C GLY A 69 11.88 17.98 -5.16
N ARG A 70 13.02 17.62 -5.77
CA ARG A 70 14.33 17.59 -5.08
C ARG A 70 14.75 18.97 -4.57
N LEU A 71 14.56 20.02 -5.37
CA LEU A 71 14.89 21.37 -4.97
C LEU A 71 13.98 21.87 -3.83
N THR A 72 12.71 21.54 -3.88
CA THR A 72 11.74 21.89 -2.83
C THR A 72 12.08 21.20 -1.51
N GLU A 73 12.41 19.93 -1.53
CA GLU A 73 12.82 19.17 -0.32
C GLU A 73 14.13 19.72 0.28
N LEU A 74 15.09 20.07 -0.57
CA LEU A 74 16.34 20.69 -0.14
C LEU A 74 16.08 22.04 0.56
N LEU A 75 15.22 22.88 -0.03
CA LEU A 75 14.82 24.16 0.54
C LEU A 75 14.01 24.03 1.84
N GLN A 76 13.28 22.94 2.02
CA GLN A 76 12.55 22.62 3.25
C GLN A 76 13.44 22.08 4.38
N GLY A 77 14.75 21.99 4.18
CA GLY A 77 15.71 21.55 5.19
C GLY A 77 15.71 20.02 5.41
N GLN A 78 15.29 19.25 4.43
CA GLN A 78 15.23 17.78 4.51
C GLN A 78 16.60 17.17 4.86
N VAL A 79 17.68 17.68 4.26
CA VAL A 79 19.04 17.18 4.54
C VAL A 79 19.42 17.37 6.01
N LEU A 80 19.16 18.58 6.55
CA LEU A 80 19.44 18.87 7.97
C LEU A 80 18.60 17.99 8.90
N TYR A 81 17.34 17.79 8.53
CA TYR A 81 16.43 16.90 9.28
C TYR A 81 16.94 15.43 9.26
N LEU A 82 17.33 14.91 8.10
CA LEU A 82 17.88 13.55 8.00
C LEU A 82 19.21 13.40 8.78
N LEU A 83 20.07 14.43 8.77
CA LEU A 83 21.28 14.45 9.59
C LEU A 83 20.96 14.45 11.10
N GLN A 84 19.94 15.19 11.53
CA GLN A 84 19.47 15.15 12.92
C GLN A 84 18.92 13.76 13.30
N ARG A 85 18.16 13.12 12.40
CA ARG A 85 17.64 11.76 12.61
C ARG A 85 18.77 10.74 12.68
N LEU A 86 19.75 10.84 11.79
CA LEU A 86 20.95 10.00 11.83
C LEU A 86 21.74 10.22 13.14
N GLY A 87 21.96 11.48 13.55
CA GLY A 87 22.63 11.79 14.81
C GLY A 87 21.88 11.20 16.01
N ARG A 88 20.55 11.23 15.99
CA ARG A 88 19.72 10.58 17.04
C ARG A 88 19.89 9.06 17.00
N LEU A 89 19.81 8.45 15.82
CA LEU A 89 20.04 7.00 15.67
C LEU A 89 21.39 6.61 16.27
N LEU A 90 22.47 7.29 15.90
CA LEU A 90 23.81 6.97 16.39
C LEU A 90 23.93 7.09 17.93
N LYS A 91 23.21 8.04 18.53
CA LYS A 91 23.18 8.20 20.00
C LYS A 91 22.44 7.07 20.71
N VAL A 92 21.40 6.49 20.11
CA VAL A 92 20.54 5.52 20.80
C VAL A 92 20.80 4.08 20.36
N ALA A 93 21.43 3.84 19.22
CA ALA A 93 21.61 2.52 18.61
C ALA A 93 22.25 1.51 19.54
N HIS A 94 23.16 1.94 20.43
CA HIS A 94 23.84 1.06 21.40
C HIS A 94 22.90 0.42 22.44
N ARG A 95 21.66 0.94 22.58
CA ARG A 95 20.64 0.43 23.52
C ARG A 95 19.86 -0.77 22.96
N TYR A 96 20.06 -1.09 21.68
CA TYR A 96 19.30 -2.12 20.96
C TYR A 96 20.21 -3.28 20.58
N ASP A 97 19.69 -4.47 20.70
CA ASP A 97 20.38 -5.70 20.32
C ASP A 97 20.45 -5.85 18.80
N LEU A 98 19.39 -5.41 18.09
CA LEU A 98 19.29 -5.49 16.64
C LEU A 98 18.52 -4.28 16.09
N LEU A 99 18.99 -3.71 14.99
CA LEU A 99 18.23 -2.77 14.17
C LEU A 99 17.48 -3.52 13.08
N VAL A 100 16.23 -3.16 12.84
CA VAL A 100 15.42 -3.75 11.79
C VAL A 100 15.04 -2.64 10.81
N VAL A 101 15.57 -2.71 9.60
CA VAL A 101 15.29 -1.75 8.52
C VAL A 101 14.09 -2.22 7.71
N ILE A 102 13.14 -1.33 7.48
CA ILE A 102 11.99 -1.52 6.59
C ILE A 102 12.00 -0.37 5.57
N GLY A 103 12.36 -0.64 4.30
CA GLY A 103 12.32 0.42 3.31
C GLY A 103 13.34 0.32 2.18
N ASP A 104 13.99 1.45 1.94
CA ASP A 104 14.90 1.71 0.83
C ASP A 104 16.38 1.87 1.28
N VAL A 105 17.19 2.46 0.39
CA VAL A 105 18.61 2.70 0.61
C VAL A 105 18.91 3.64 1.79
N ILE A 106 18.03 4.60 2.10
CA ILE A 106 18.30 5.61 3.14
C ILE A 106 18.37 4.98 4.53
N PRO A 107 17.35 4.25 5.03
CA PRO A 107 17.44 3.56 6.31
C PRO A 107 18.49 2.44 6.31
N VAL A 108 18.80 1.82 5.15
CA VAL A 108 19.91 0.83 5.05
C VAL A 108 21.24 1.48 5.38
N ILE A 109 21.56 2.63 4.76
CA ILE A 109 22.81 3.36 5.03
C ILE A 109 22.85 3.84 6.48
N ALA A 110 21.74 4.41 6.99
CA ALA A 110 21.66 4.91 8.35
C ALA A 110 21.93 3.79 9.38
N ALA A 111 21.31 2.63 9.18
CA ALA A 111 21.54 1.45 10.04
C ALA A 111 22.99 0.93 9.92
N TRP A 112 23.54 0.87 8.70
CA TRP A 112 24.91 0.44 8.49
C TRP A 112 25.92 1.33 9.19
N LEU A 113 25.71 2.67 9.21
CA LEU A 113 26.54 3.65 9.91
C LEU A 113 26.47 3.55 11.44
N SER A 114 25.45 2.90 11.98
CA SER A 114 25.30 2.71 13.44
C SER A 114 26.28 1.69 14.03
N PHE A 115 26.97 0.90 13.20
CA PHE A 115 27.86 -0.20 13.61
C PHE A 115 27.20 -1.32 14.43
N ARG A 116 25.86 -1.36 14.45
CA ARG A 116 25.08 -2.41 15.13
C ARG A 116 24.74 -3.58 14.20
N PRO A 117 24.36 -4.76 14.74
CA PRO A 117 23.73 -5.81 13.96
C PRO A 117 22.43 -5.32 13.33
N VAL A 118 22.17 -5.71 12.07
CA VAL A 118 21.01 -5.23 11.30
C VAL A 118 20.31 -6.39 10.59
N ALA A 119 18.98 -6.41 10.62
CA ALA A 119 18.13 -7.16 9.72
C ALA A 119 17.45 -6.17 8.75
N ILE A 120 17.29 -6.53 7.48
CA ILE A 120 16.76 -5.62 6.47
C ILE A 120 15.62 -6.26 5.71
N TYR A 121 14.47 -5.57 5.66
CA TYR A 121 13.34 -5.87 4.79
C TYR A 121 13.24 -4.79 3.71
N LEU A 122 13.65 -5.14 2.48
CA LEU A 122 13.65 -4.25 1.31
C LEU A 122 12.26 -4.19 0.69
N VAL A 123 11.40 -3.32 1.20
CA VAL A 123 10.01 -3.21 0.74
C VAL A 123 9.86 -2.29 -0.47
N ALA A 124 10.76 -1.33 -0.66
CA ALA A 124 10.68 -0.32 -1.71
C ALA A 124 11.15 -0.81 -3.09
N TYR A 125 11.85 -1.93 -3.17
CA TYR A 125 12.46 -2.42 -4.40
C TYR A 125 11.82 -3.71 -4.89
N SER A 126 11.60 -3.82 -6.22
CA SER A 126 11.06 -5.03 -6.84
C SER A 126 11.64 -5.23 -8.24
N SER A 127 12.14 -6.44 -8.50
CA SER A 127 12.60 -6.87 -9.82
C SER A 127 11.45 -7.02 -10.82
N HIS A 128 10.21 -7.10 -10.36
CA HIS A 128 9.03 -7.04 -11.24
C HIS A 128 8.85 -5.69 -11.93
N TYR A 129 9.33 -4.61 -11.29
CA TYR A 129 9.19 -3.26 -11.80
C TYR A 129 10.21 -2.92 -12.88
N GLU A 130 11.48 -3.30 -12.64
CA GLU A 130 12.64 -2.88 -13.45
C GLU A 130 13.32 -4.05 -14.20
N GLY A 131 12.87 -5.29 -14.02
CA GLY A 131 13.63 -6.47 -14.40
C GLY A 131 14.78 -6.71 -13.42
N ARG A 132 16.02 -6.84 -13.89
CA ARG A 132 17.19 -6.95 -13.01
C ARG A 132 17.33 -5.69 -12.17
N LEU A 133 17.18 -5.84 -10.84
CA LEU A 133 17.17 -4.72 -9.91
C LEU A 133 18.53 -4.02 -9.87
N ARG A 134 18.51 -2.69 -9.99
CA ARG A 134 19.70 -1.84 -9.84
C ARG A 134 19.62 -1.11 -8.50
N LEU A 135 20.27 -1.69 -7.49
CA LEU A 135 20.33 -1.03 -6.18
C LEU A 135 21.13 0.27 -6.27
N PRO A 136 20.63 1.39 -5.73
CA PRO A 136 21.40 2.64 -5.66
C PRO A 136 22.70 2.42 -4.88
N TRP A 137 23.79 3.00 -5.38
CA TRP A 137 25.05 3.01 -4.63
C TRP A 137 24.91 3.87 -3.35
N PRO A 138 25.42 3.44 -2.17
CA PRO A 138 26.21 2.22 -1.88
C PRO A 138 25.38 1.05 -1.30
N CYS A 139 24.06 0.98 -1.53
CA CYS A 139 23.15 0.01 -0.92
C CYS A 139 23.69 -1.44 -1.03
N GLY A 140 24.08 -1.88 -2.23
CA GLY A 140 24.60 -3.24 -2.44
C GLY A 140 25.81 -3.55 -1.55
N SER A 141 26.75 -2.62 -1.43
CA SER A 141 27.92 -2.77 -0.54
C SER A 141 27.53 -2.82 0.93
N CYS A 142 26.52 -2.03 1.34
CA CYS A 142 26.00 -2.12 2.71
C CYS A 142 25.39 -3.49 2.98
N LEU A 143 24.58 -4.01 2.04
CA LEU A 143 23.89 -5.29 2.18
C LEU A 143 24.85 -6.49 2.30
N THR A 144 26.04 -6.43 1.72
CA THR A 144 27.06 -7.49 1.82
C THR A 144 27.91 -7.42 3.09
N SER A 145 27.75 -6.38 3.89
CA SER A 145 28.48 -6.20 5.15
C SER A 145 28.17 -7.32 6.16
N LYS A 146 29.17 -7.77 6.91
CA LYS A 146 29.02 -8.77 7.99
C LYS A 146 28.05 -8.35 9.11
N ARG A 147 27.80 -7.05 9.27
CA ARG A 147 26.82 -6.53 10.25
C ARG A 147 25.36 -6.77 9.83
N ILE A 148 25.11 -7.00 8.54
CA ILE A 148 23.78 -7.33 8.05
C ILE A 148 23.58 -8.83 8.23
N LEU A 149 22.79 -9.21 9.23
CA LEU A 149 22.58 -10.61 9.59
C LEU A 149 21.55 -11.30 8.69
N GLY A 150 20.52 -10.57 8.24
CA GLY A 150 19.48 -11.06 7.35
C GLY A 150 19.00 -10.01 6.37
N VAL A 151 18.71 -10.44 5.13
CA VAL A 151 18.11 -9.61 4.10
C VAL A 151 16.85 -10.30 3.58
N TYR A 152 15.75 -9.58 3.59
CA TYR A 152 14.44 -10.03 3.14
C TYR A 152 13.92 -9.11 2.05
N SER A 153 13.24 -9.67 1.07
CA SER A 153 12.64 -8.92 -0.05
C SER A 153 11.12 -8.90 0.04
N ARG A 154 10.51 -8.03 -0.76
CA ARG A 154 9.06 -7.91 -0.86
C ARG A 154 8.40 -8.98 -1.76
N ASP A 155 9.16 -9.64 -2.64
CA ASP A 155 8.68 -10.67 -3.57
C ASP A 155 9.79 -11.67 -3.88
N GLU A 156 9.37 -12.85 -4.40
CA GLU A 156 10.26 -13.98 -4.67
C GLU A 156 11.25 -13.70 -5.81
N LEU A 157 10.81 -12.98 -6.86
CA LEU A 157 11.69 -12.64 -7.99
C LEU A 157 12.83 -11.75 -7.52
N THR A 158 12.53 -10.78 -6.65
CA THR A 158 13.52 -9.88 -6.05
C THR A 158 14.48 -10.63 -5.12
N ALA A 159 13.97 -11.62 -4.36
CA ALA A 159 14.82 -12.47 -3.53
C ALA A 159 15.84 -13.23 -4.36
N THR A 160 15.40 -13.85 -5.44
CA THR A 160 16.24 -14.62 -6.37
C THR A 160 17.27 -13.73 -7.05
N ASP A 161 16.85 -12.58 -7.59
CA ASP A 161 17.72 -11.63 -8.27
C ASP A 161 18.82 -11.08 -7.32
N LEU A 162 18.44 -10.60 -6.14
CA LEU A 162 19.38 -10.08 -5.16
C LEU A 162 20.30 -11.16 -4.58
N THR A 163 19.82 -12.38 -4.40
CA THR A 163 20.66 -13.52 -3.97
C THR A 163 21.80 -13.72 -4.97
N SER A 164 21.48 -13.70 -6.27
CA SER A 164 22.48 -13.81 -7.33
C SER A 164 23.47 -12.62 -7.37
N GLN A 165 22.95 -11.39 -7.22
CA GLN A 165 23.78 -10.18 -7.32
C GLN A 165 24.70 -9.98 -6.11
N LEU A 166 24.23 -10.27 -4.90
CA LEU A 166 24.93 -10.02 -3.65
C LEU A 166 25.76 -11.22 -3.19
N GLN A 167 25.67 -12.37 -3.86
CA GLN A 167 26.30 -13.63 -3.46
C GLN A 167 26.03 -13.99 -1.99
N ARG A 168 24.81 -13.68 -1.54
CA ARG A 168 24.30 -14.02 -0.21
C ARG A 168 22.81 -14.32 -0.27
N ARG A 169 22.32 -15.12 0.66
CA ARG A 169 20.90 -15.45 0.73
C ARG A 169 20.06 -14.21 1.02
N VAL A 170 19.10 -13.94 0.16
CA VAL A 170 17.98 -13.03 0.34
C VAL A 170 16.70 -13.87 0.33
N SER A 171 15.80 -13.66 1.27
CA SER A 171 14.61 -14.50 1.41
C SER A 171 13.34 -13.67 1.26
N PHE A 172 12.34 -14.23 0.58
CA PHE A 172 10.97 -13.74 0.59
C PHE A 172 10.16 -14.56 1.60
N LEU A 173 9.49 -13.91 2.54
CA LEU A 173 8.69 -14.53 3.59
C LEU A 173 7.23 -14.06 3.61
N GLY A 174 6.82 -13.33 2.58
CA GLY A 174 5.52 -12.68 2.47
C GLY A 174 5.56 -11.22 2.94
N ASN A 175 4.48 -10.51 2.67
CA ASN A 175 4.36 -9.08 2.97
C ASN A 175 3.47 -8.85 4.20
N PRO A 176 3.99 -8.24 5.28
CA PRO A 176 3.19 -7.95 6.47
C PRO A 176 1.94 -7.12 6.19
N PHE A 177 2.00 -6.16 5.25
CA PHE A 177 0.91 -5.21 5.02
C PHE A 177 -0.34 -5.84 4.38
N ILE A 178 -0.25 -7.06 3.82
CA ILE A 178 -1.44 -7.79 3.36
C ILE A 178 -2.06 -8.70 4.43
N ASP A 179 -1.34 -8.99 5.52
CA ASP A 179 -1.84 -9.86 6.58
C ASP A 179 -3.22 -9.42 7.12
N PRO A 180 -3.49 -8.12 7.41
CA PRO A 180 -4.78 -7.68 7.91
C PRO A 180 -5.95 -8.02 6.98
N VAL A 181 -5.75 -7.96 5.67
CA VAL A 181 -6.82 -8.24 4.69
C VAL A 181 -7.00 -9.73 4.42
N LEU A 182 -5.98 -10.56 4.71
CA LEU A 182 -6.04 -12.00 4.54
C LEU A 182 -6.55 -12.72 5.79
N THR A 183 -6.28 -12.21 6.99
CA THR A 183 -6.62 -12.86 8.26
C THR A 183 -8.00 -12.47 8.79
N HIS A 184 -8.46 -11.26 8.54
CA HIS A 184 -9.80 -10.85 8.89
C HIS A 184 -10.81 -11.39 7.88
N GLN A 185 -11.89 -11.98 8.39
CA GLN A 185 -13.04 -12.36 7.57
C GLN A 185 -14.14 -11.32 7.75
N ALA A 186 -14.39 -10.55 6.70
CA ALA A 186 -15.47 -9.58 6.66
C ALA A 186 -16.19 -9.69 5.32
N ARG A 187 -17.52 -9.86 5.35
CA ARG A 187 -18.31 -10.02 4.13
C ARG A 187 -19.46 -9.04 4.10
N LEU A 188 -19.72 -8.51 2.92
CA LEU A 188 -20.94 -7.75 2.61
C LEU A 188 -22.04 -8.70 2.14
N PRO A 189 -23.33 -8.31 2.21
CA PRO A 189 -24.45 -9.12 1.72
C PRO A 189 -24.26 -9.55 0.25
N ASN A 190 -24.67 -10.75 -0.10
CA ASN A 190 -24.48 -11.28 -1.46
C ASN A 190 -25.27 -10.47 -2.51
N CYS A 191 -24.68 -10.29 -3.68
CA CYS A 191 -25.28 -9.76 -4.90
C CYS A 191 -24.67 -10.49 -6.11
N ARG A 192 -25.22 -10.29 -7.30
CA ARG A 192 -24.72 -10.94 -8.51
C ARG A 192 -23.34 -10.42 -8.91
N TYR A 193 -23.17 -9.09 -8.95
CA TYR A 193 -21.92 -8.41 -9.25
C TYR A 193 -21.62 -7.38 -8.17
N ARG A 194 -20.40 -7.35 -7.71
CA ARG A 194 -19.95 -6.35 -6.74
C ARG A 194 -18.71 -5.62 -7.23
N LEU A 195 -18.82 -4.31 -7.34
CA LEU A 195 -17.75 -3.40 -7.72
C LEU A 195 -17.32 -2.57 -6.52
N GLY A 196 -16.07 -2.74 -6.08
CA GLY A 196 -15.47 -1.89 -5.05
C GLY A 196 -14.81 -0.67 -5.68
N LEU A 197 -15.05 0.50 -5.10
CA LEU A 197 -14.51 1.79 -5.55
C LEU A 197 -13.52 2.32 -4.51
N LEU A 198 -12.27 2.56 -4.92
CA LEU A 198 -11.17 2.96 -4.05
C LEU A 198 -10.56 4.30 -4.52
N PRO A 199 -11.06 5.45 -4.05
CA PRO A 199 -10.58 6.77 -4.49
C PRO A 199 -9.20 7.14 -3.95
N GLY A 200 -8.68 6.39 -2.97
CA GLY A 200 -7.47 6.71 -2.24
C GLY A 200 -7.74 7.42 -0.92
N SER A 201 -6.68 7.92 -0.27
CA SER A 201 -6.77 8.50 1.08
C SER A 201 -6.20 9.91 1.22
N ARG A 202 -5.41 10.37 0.26
CA ARG A 202 -4.69 11.66 0.36
C ARG A 202 -5.50 12.80 -0.24
N ARG A 203 -5.63 13.87 0.51
CA ARG A 203 -6.27 15.12 0.05
C ARG A 203 -5.23 16.04 -0.60
N PRO A 204 -5.58 16.83 -1.62
CA PRO A 204 -6.91 16.99 -2.25
C PRO A 204 -7.24 15.95 -3.34
N GLU A 205 -6.38 15.00 -3.63
CA GLU A 205 -6.55 14.03 -4.70
C GLU A 205 -7.76 13.11 -4.48
N LEU A 206 -8.05 12.79 -3.22
CA LEU A 206 -9.22 11.99 -2.82
C LEU A 206 -10.53 12.56 -3.40
N GLU A 207 -10.72 13.87 -3.30
CA GLU A 207 -11.93 14.55 -3.80
C GLU A 207 -12.02 14.48 -5.34
N HIS A 208 -10.91 14.74 -6.03
CA HIS A 208 -10.87 14.65 -7.50
C HIS A 208 -11.11 13.22 -7.97
N ASN A 209 -10.49 12.25 -7.32
CA ASN A 209 -10.64 10.83 -7.64
C ASN A 209 -12.08 10.35 -7.38
N LEU A 210 -12.68 10.78 -6.27
CA LEU A 210 -14.09 10.49 -5.96
C LEU A 210 -15.01 10.99 -7.08
N LEU A 211 -14.85 12.25 -7.51
CA LEU A 211 -15.65 12.82 -8.58
C LEU A 211 -15.45 12.10 -9.93
N LEU A 212 -14.24 11.62 -10.20
CA LEU A 212 -13.96 10.85 -11.41
C LEU A 212 -14.60 9.45 -11.35
N LEU A 213 -14.57 8.78 -10.20
CA LEU A 213 -15.25 7.50 -9.99
C LEU A 213 -16.78 7.65 -10.11
N LEU A 214 -17.35 8.70 -9.53
CA LEU A 214 -18.78 8.99 -9.68
C LEU A 214 -19.17 9.28 -11.14
N ALA A 215 -18.34 10.04 -11.87
CA ALA A 215 -18.54 10.26 -13.30
C ALA A 215 -18.47 8.93 -14.10
N LEU A 216 -17.60 7.99 -13.73
CA LEU A 216 -17.60 6.66 -14.35
C LEU A 216 -18.89 5.89 -14.07
N VAL A 217 -19.42 5.96 -12.85
CA VAL A 217 -20.68 5.30 -12.46
C VAL A 217 -21.85 5.75 -13.34
N GLU A 218 -21.85 6.99 -13.85
CA GLU A 218 -22.89 7.49 -14.75
C GLU A 218 -22.94 6.75 -16.10
N TYR A 219 -21.85 6.10 -16.50
CA TYR A 219 -21.77 5.29 -17.72
C TYR A 219 -22.00 3.79 -17.49
N LEU A 220 -22.13 3.34 -16.24
CA LEU A 220 -22.49 1.95 -15.95
C LEU A 220 -23.97 1.67 -16.27
N PRO A 221 -24.36 0.42 -16.61
CA PRO A 221 -25.74 0.07 -16.93
C PRO A 221 -26.68 0.37 -15.76
N GLU A 222 -27.57 1.34 -15.92
CA GLU A 222 -28.51 1.79 -14.89
C GLU A 222 -29.46 0.68 -14.45
N GLN A 223 -29.89 -0.16 -15.41
CA GLN A 223 -30.81 -1.25 -15.14
C GLN A 223 -30.24 -2.25 -14.11
N LEU A 224 -28.95 -2.62 -14.24
CA LEU A 224 -28.32 -3.54 -13.29
C LEU A 224 -28.21 -2.98 -11.87
N LEU A 225 -28.09 -1.65 -11.77
CA LEU A 225 -28.10 -0.95 -10.48
C LEU A 225 -29.52 -0.92 -9.90
N ALA A 226 -30.51 -0.55 -10.71
CA ALA A 226 -31.91 -0.48 -10.30
C ALA A 226 -32.47 -1.85 -9.88
N ASP A 227 -32.09 -2.92 -10.56
CA ASP A 227 -32.52 -4.29 -10.26
C ASP A 227 -31.73 -4.91 -9.07
N GLY A 228 -30.72 -4.20 -8.53
CA GLY A 228 -29.87 -4.69 -7.46
C GLY A 228 -28.91 -5.81 -7.85
N GLU A 229 -28.74 -6.07 -9.17
CA GLU A 229 -27.81 -7.08 -9.67
C GLU A 229 -26.36 -6.59 -9.55
N LEU A 230 -26.10 -5.29 -9.67
CA LEU A 230 -24.80 -4.66 -9.49
C LEU A 230 -24.79 -3.80 -8.21
N SER A 231 -23.94 -4.17 -7.25
CA SER A 231 -23.70 -3.38 -6.04
C SER A 231 -22.41 -2.57 -6.21
N LEU A 232 -22.47 -1.29 -5.87
CA LEU A 232 -21.33 -0.38 -5.85
C LEU A 232 -21.00 -0.01 -4.40
N ASP A 233 -19.83 -0.40 -3.92
CA ASP A 233 -19.37 -0.10 -2.56
C ASP A 233 -18.13 0.81 -2.60
N LEU A 234 -18.27 2.02 -2.07
CA LEU A 234 -17.20 3.03 -1.99
C LEU A 234 -16.50 2.95 -0.64
N ALA A 235 -15.27 2.49 -0.63
CA ALA A 235 -14.45 2.54 0.58
C ALA A 235 -13.85 3.95 0.75
N LEU A 236 -14.30 4.67 1.75
CA LEU A 236 -13.91 6.05 2.01
C LEU A 236 -13.26 6.18 3.38
N VAL A 237 -12.09 6.81 3.42
CA VAL A 237 -11.37 7.11 4.68
C VAL A 237 -12.09 8.18 5.51
N PRO A 238 -11.94 8.18 6.86
CA PRO A 238 -12.55 9.19 7.74
C PRO A 238 -12.12 10.64 7.46
N ALA A 239 -10.96 10.83 6.81
CA ALA A 239 -10.40 12.15 6.51
C ALA A 239 -11.33 13.09 5.69
N LEU A 240 -12.31 12.53 4.96
CA LEU A 240 -13.36 13.28 4.29
C LEU A 240 -14.67 13.11 5.09
N ASP A 241 -14.98 14.06 5.98
CA ASP A 241 -16.20 14.06 6.78
C ASP A 241 -17.48 14.20 5.93
N ASP A 242 -18.65 14.00 6.53
CA ASP A 242 -19.92 13.97 5.80
C ASP A 242 -20.30 15.31 5.19
N ASN A 243 -19.98 16.43 5.82
CA ASN A 243 -20.25 17.75 5.27
C ASN A 243 -19.36 18.05 4.06
N SER A 244 -18.08 17.78 4.19
CA SER A 244 -17.12 17.91 3.08
C SER A 244 -17.49 16.98 1.93
N LEU A 245 -17.86 15.73 2.22
CA LEU A 245 -18.34 14.76 1.23
C LEU A 245 -19.55 15.29 0.47
N ALA A 246 -20.59 15.75 1.19
CA ALA A 246 -21.80 16.29 0.58
C ALA A 246 -21.51 17.48 -0.36
N ALA A 247 -20.63 18.39 0.06
CA ALA A 247 -20.21 19.54 -0.75
C ALA A 247 -19.44 19.12 -2.01
N VAL A 248 -18.56 18.09 -1.89
CA VAL A 248 -17.79 17.57 -3.04
C VAL A 248 -18.72 16.91 -4.04
N VAL A 249 -19.57 15.98 -3.62
CA VAL A 249 -20.41 15.20 -4.56
C VAL A 249 -21.49 16.05 -5.22
N ALA A 250 -21.97 17.11 -4.53
CA ALA A 250 -22.95 18.05 -5.08
C ALA A 250 -22.44 18.79 -6.34
N GLN A 251 -21.12 18.94 -6.52
CA GLN A 251 -20.50 19.52 -7.72
C GLN A 251 -20.86 18.77 -9.00
N LYS A 252 -21.22 17.50 -8.89
CA LYS A 252 -21.66 16.61 -10.00
C LYS A 252 -23.14 16.21 -9.89
N GLY A 253 -23.92 16.91 -9.07
CA GLY A 253 -25.35 16.65 -8.89
C GLY A 253 -25.68 15.44 -8.00
N TRP A 254 -24.68 14.76 -7.46
CA TRP A 254 -24.89 13.65 -6.51
C TRP A 254 -25.31 14.17 -5.14
N ARG A 255 -26.09 13.38 -4.41
CA ARG A 255 -26.56 13.71 -3.06
C ARG A 255 -26.21 12.58 -2.11
N ALA A 256 -25.73 12.95 -0.92
CA ALA A 256 -25.54 12.01 0.18
C ALA A 256 -26.85 11.90 0.96
N GLN A 257 -27.34 10.68 1.18
CA GLN A 257 -28.55 10.40 1.95
C GLN A 257 -28.42 9.08 2.75
N ALA A 258 -29.19 8.94 3.80
CA ALA A 258 -29.26 7.70 4.56
C ALA A 258 -29.83 6.56 3.69
N ASP A 259 -29.28 5.35 3.83
CA ASP A 259 -29.83 4.16 3.19
C ASP A 259 -31.20 3.83 3.82
N PRO A 260 -32.30 3.81 3.04
CA PRO A 260 -33.62 3.51 3.59
C PRO A 260 -33.74 2.08 4.12
N ASN A 261 -32.92 1.15 3.62
CA ASN A 261 -32.98 -0.27 3.96
C ASN A 261 -31.97 -0.66 5.06
N ASN A 262 -30.94 0.18 5.29
CA ASN A 262 -29.85 -0.11 6.23
C ASN A 262 -29.55 1.10 7.12
N LYS A 263 -30.14 1.11 8.33
CA LYS A 263 -29.90 2.18 9.30
C LYS A 263 -28.39 2.29 9.61
N GLY A 264 -27.85 3.48 9.44
CA GLY A 264 -26.45 3.78 9.70
C GLY A 264 -25.54 3.74 8.47
N LEU A 265 -26.06 3.36 7.29
CA LEU A 265 -25.32 3.51 6.03
C LEU A 265 -25.73 4.78 5.29
N THR A 266 -24.78 5.37 4.60
CA THR A 266 -24.98 6.50 3.69
C THR A 266 -24.86 6.01 2.25
N MET A 267 -25.71 6.51 1.38
CA MET A 267 -25.65 6.32 -0.07
C MET A 267 -25.40 7.66 -0.77
N LEU A 268 -24.63 7.62 -1.83
CA LEU A 268 -24.53 8.70 -2.80
C LEU A 268 -25.50 8.36 -3.93
N VAL A 269 -26.39 9.30 -4.27
CA VAL A 269 -27.50 9.06 -5.21
C VAL A 269 -27.51 10.10 -6.31
N LEU A 270 -27.73 9.63 -7.55
CA LEU A 270 -27.99 10.47 -8.75
C LEU A 270 -29.03 9.76 -9.63
N GLY A 271 -30.26 10.31 -9.67
CA GLY A 271 -31.38 9.63 -10.34
C GLY A 271 -31.68 8.26 -9.71
N GLN A 272 -31.62 7.20 -10.52
CA GLN A 272 -31.77 5.81 -10.06
C GLN A 272 -30.44 5.14 -9.69
N ARG A 273 -29.31 5.83 -9.89
CA ARG A 273 -27.97 5.31 -9.55
C ARG A 273 -27.67 5.57 -8.09
N TYR A 274 -27.06 4.58 -7.44
CA TYR A 274 -26.60 4.73 -6.07
C TYR A 274 -25.25 4.03 -5.84
N VAL A 275 -24.48 4.56 -4.91
CA VAL A 275 -23.20 4.01 -4.45
C VAL A 275 -23.26 3.97 -2.92
N THR A 276 -23.06 2.78 -2.34
CA THR A 276 -23.07 2.62 -0.87
C THR A 276 -21.73 3.05 -0.30
N LEU A 277 -21.76 3.97 0.68
CA LEU A 277 -20.58 4.46 1.36
C LEU A 277 -20.17 3.50 2.47
N ARG A 278 -18.90 3.08 2.48
CA ARG A 278 -18.29 2.16 3.46
C ARG A 278 -17.08 2.83 4.13
N ARG A 279 -17.28 3.45 5.30
CA ARG A 279 -16.19 4.12 6.03
C ARG A 279 -15.34 3.14 6.84
N ASP A 280 -15.97 2.25 7.58
CA ASP A 280 -15.28 1.34 8.52
C ASP A 280 -15.25 -0.11 8.03
N SER A 281 -15.49 -0.33 6.75
CA SER A 281 -15.65 -1.66 6.16
C SER A 281 -14.71 -1.90 4.98
N PHE A 282 -13.53 -1.26 4.99
CA PHE A 282 -12.55 -1.36 3.91
C PHE A 282 -12.20 -2.81 3.56
N ILE A 283 -11.90 -3.65 4.58
CA ILE A 283 -11.57 -5.06 4.39
C ILE A 283 -12.76 -5.81 3.77
N ALA A 284 -13.99 -5.54 4.24
CA ALA A 284 -15.19 -6.16 3.70
C ALA A 284 -15.42 -5.79 2.23
N VAL A 285 -15.16 -4.52 1.84
CA VAL A 285 -15.22 -4.09 0.44
C VAL A 285 -14.20 -4.86 -0.40
N LEU A 286 -12.93 -4.93 0.03
CA LEU A 286 -11.90 -5.65 -0.72
C LEU A 286 -12.24 -7.13 -0.90
N GLN A 287 -12.64 -7.81 0.19
CA GLN A 287 -12.92 -9.25 0.17
C GLN A 287 -14.18 -9.62 -0.61
N SER A 288 -15.22 -8.78 -0.53
CA SER A 288 -16.52 -9.07 -1.16
C SER A 288 -16.61 -8.64 -2.61
N SER A 289 -15.72 -7.76 -3.10
CA SER A 289 -15.76 -7.29 -4.48
C SER A 289 -15.30 -8.35 -5.46
N ASP A 290 -15.95 -8.42 -6.61
CA ASP A 290 -15.56 -9.25 -7.75
C ASP A 290 -14.52 -8.54 -8.62
N LEU A 291 -14.59 -7.21 -8.66
CA LEU A 291 -13.64 -6.31 -9.30
C LEU A 291 -13.48 -5.07 -8.43
N LEU A 292 -12.29 -4.50 -8.42
CA LEU A 292 -12.02 -3.22 -7.76
C LEU A 292 -11.59 -2.18 -8.78
N ILE A 293 -12.20 -0.99 -8.75
CA ILE A 293 -11.66 0.18 -9.45
C ILE A 293 -10.84 0.97 -8.43
N SER A 294 -9.55 1.07 -8.68
CA SER A 294 -8.63 1.64 -7.70
C SER A 294 -7.85 2.83 -8.25
N MET A 295 -7.80 3.88 -7.45
CA MET A 295 -6.96 5.05 -7.61
C MET A 295 -6.04 5.21 -6.38
N ALA A 296 -5.60 4.07 -5.81
CA ALA A 296 -4.79 3.99 -4.59
C ALA A 296 -3.61 3.02 -4.77
N GLY A 297 -2.47 3.29 -4.12
CA GLY A 297 -1.28 2.43 -4.17
C GLY A 297 -1.47 1.18 -3.33
N THR A 298 -1.41 1.32 -2.01
CA THR A 298 -1.46 0.22 -1.03
C THR A 298 -2.74 -0.60 -1.13
N ALA A 299 -3.89 0.04 -1.35
CA ALA A 299 -5.17 -0.68 -1.49
C ALA A 299 -5.20 -1.58 -2.74
N THR A 300 -4.56 -1.16 -3.85
CA THR A 300 -4.38 -2.00 -5.04
C THR A 300 -3.51 -3.23 -4.73
N GLU A 301 -2.41 -3.05 -4.00
CA GLU A 301 -1.56 -4.17 -3.60
C GLU A 301 -2.33 -5.16 -2.69
N GLN A 302 -3.11 -4.65 -1.74
CA GLN A 302 -3.95 -5.49 -0.87
C GLN A 302 -5.03 -6.24 -1.64
N ALA A 303 -5.64 -5.60 -2.65
CA ALA A 303 -6.62 -6.25 -3.53
C ALA A 303 -5.99 -7.39 -4.35
N VAL A 304 -4.79 -7.16 -4.93
CA VAL A 304 -4.04 -8.22 -5.62
C VAL A 304 -3.65 -9.34 -4.67
N GLY A 305 -3.26 -9.03 -3.43
CA GLY A 305 -2.98 -10.03 -2.39
C GLY A 305 -4.19 -10.91 -2.02
N LEU A 306 -5.41 -10.38 -2.19
CA LEU A 306 -6.67 -11.12 -2.07
C LEU A 306 -7.06 -11.88 -3.36
N ALA A 307 -6.18 -11.96 -4.33
CA ALA A 307 -6.42 -12.55 -5.66
C ALA A 307 -7.62 -11.89 -6.39
N LYS A 308 -7.79 -10.56 -6.23
CA LYS A 308 -8.84 -9.81 -6.93
C LYS A 308 -8.27 -9.13 -8.16
N PRO A 309 -8.99 -9.14 -9.32
CA PRO A 309 -8.65 -8.29 -10.43
C PRO A 309 -8.90 -6.82 -10.07
N VAL A 310 -8.03 -5.94 -10.57
CA VAL A 310 -8.11 -4.50 -10.32
C VAL A 310 -8.08 -3.74 -11.63
N LEU A 311 -9.01 -2.80 -11.81
CA LEU A 311 -8.97 -1.81 -12.87
C LEU A 311 -8.51 -0.47 -12.29
N GLN A 312 -7.39 0.04 -12.76
CA GLN A 312 -6.91 1.36 -12.41
C GLN A 312 -7.50 2.41 -13.33
N LEU A 313 -8.05 3.47 -12.74
CA LEU A 313 -8.54 4.64 -13.46
C LEU A 313 -7.55 5.79 -13.22
N PRO A 314 -6.66 6.12 -14.18
CA PRO A 314 -5.74 7.23 -14.02
C PRO A 314 -6.49 8.55 -13.81
N GLY A 315 -6.03 9.33 -12.83
CA GLY A 315 -6.56 10.65 -12.50
C GLY A 315 -5.61 11.78 -12.92
N MET A 316 -5.91 13.00 -12.50
CA MET A 316 -5.12 14.20 -12.79
C MET A 316 -4.14 14.56 -11.67
N GLY A 317 -4.12 13.82 -10.58
CA GLY A 317 -3.23 14.06 -9.43
C GLY A 317 -1.81 13.56 -9.67
N PRO A 318 -0.83 14.04 -8.88
CA PRO A 318 0.58 13.66 -9.03
C PRO A 318 0.85 12.19 -8.74
N GLN A 319 -0.02 11.51 -8.02
CA GLN A 319 0.15 10.12 -7.63
C GLN A 319 -0.60 9.13 -8.52
N PHE A 320 -1.67 9.56 -9.21
CA PHE A 320 -2.50 8.67 -10.03
C PHE A 320 -2.50 9.06 -11.50
N THR A 321 -1.33 9.29 -12.04
CA THR A 321 -1.13 9.45 -13.49
C THR A 321 -1.14 8.10 -14.19
N ALA A 322 -1.37 8.08 -15.52
CA ALA A 322 -1.24 6.87 -16.34
C ALA A 322 0.15 6.21 -16.17
N LYS A 323 1.21 7.01 -15.98
CA LYS A 323 2.57 6.51 -15.73
C LYS A 323 2.66 5.76 -14.40
N PHE A 324 2.00 6.24 -13.35
CA PHE A 324 1.96 5.56 -12.06
C PHE A 324 1.13 4.27 -12.12
N ALA A 325 -0.02 4.32 -12.79
CA ALA A 325 -0.87 3.14 -13.00
C ALA A 325 -0.11 2.03 -13.74
N GLU A 326 0.63 2.37 -14.82
CA GLU A 326 1.48 1.42 -15.54
C GLU A 326 2.62 0.89 -14.66
N ALA A 327 3.21 1.73 -13.83
CA ALA A 327 4.22 1.30 -12.87
C ALA A 327 3.68 0.27 -11.88
N GLN A 328 2.49 0.50 -11.34
CA GLN A 328 1.82 -0.47 -10.48
C GLN A 328 1.45 -1.77 -11.23
N ARG A 329 0.98 -1.67 -12.48
CA ARG A 329 0.68 -2.84 -13.29
C ARG A 329 1.92 -3.73 -13.47
N ARG A 330 3.09 -3.15 -13.73
CA ARG A 330 4.35 -3.93 -13.79
C ARG A 330 4.68 -4.57 -12.45
N LEU A 331 4.53 -3.82 -11.37
CA LEU A 331 4.80 -4.31 -10.03
C LEU A 331 3.88 -5.46 -9.63
N LEU A 332 2.57 -5.34 -9.89
CA LEU A 332 1.52 -6.22 -9.37
C LEU A 332 1.04 -7.28 -10.37
N GLY A 333 1.38 -7.13 -11.65
CA GLY A 333 1.13 -8.16 -12.66
C GLY A 333 -0.06 -7.89 -13.58
N PRO A 334 -0.33 -8.85 -14.49
CA PRO A 334 -1.28 -8.69 -15.58
C PRO A 334 -2.75 -8.65 -15.15
N THR A 335 -3.05 -8.96 -13.89
CA THR A 335 -4.39 -8.87 -13.30
C THR A 335 -4.74 -7.46 -12.80
N VAL A 336 -3.79 -6.52 -12.91
CA VAL A 336 -4.03 -5.09 -12.78
C VAL A 336 -4.17 -4.50 -14.17
N PHE A 337 -5.38 -4.11 -14.50
CA PHE A 337 -5.76 -3.45 -15.77
C PHE A 337 -5.68 -1.94 -15.61
N CYS A 338 -5.45 -1.22 -16.71
CA CYS A 338 -5.43 0.24 -16.71
C CYS A 338 -6.44 0.76 -17.72
N ALA A 339 -7.25 1.75 -17.32
CA ALA A 339 -8.13 2.45 -18.25
C ALA A 339 -7.31 3.34 -19.19
N ASP A 340 -7.64 3.28 -20.49
CA ASP A 340 -6.95 4.03 -21.53
C ASP A 340 -7.63 5.37 -21.84
N GLY A 341 -6.84 6.31 -22.34
CA GLY A 341 -7.31 7.60 -22.80
C GLY A 341 -7.14 8.73 -21.78
N GLU A 342 -7.61 9.92 -22.15
CA GLU A 342 -7.49 11.12 -21.33
C GLU A 342 -8.47 11.07 -20.14
N PRO A 343 -7.98 11.18 -18.90
CA PRO A 343 -8.82 11.05 -17.72
C PRO A 343 -10.04 11.98 -17.72
N GLY A 344 -11.21 11.44 -17.43
CA GLY A 344 -12.46 12.19 -17.29
C GLY A 344 -13.12 12.62 -18.59
N LYS A 345 -12.54 12.33 -19.74
CA LYS A 345 -13.23 12.53 -21.05
C LYS A 345 -14.31 11.48 -21.25
N ALA A 346 -15.41 11.86 -21.92
CA ALA A 346 -16.54 10.97 -22.14
C ALA A 346 -16.14 9.63 -22.78
N LEU A 347 -15.26 9.64 -23.79
CA LEU A 347 -14.80 8.42 -24.44
C LEU A 347 -13.99 7.52 -23.50
N ASN A 348 -13.12 8.10 -22.65
CA ASN A 348 -12.38 7.35 -21.63
C ASN A 348 -13.36 6.68 -20.64
N LEU A 349 -14.34 7.44 -20.11
CA LEU A 349 -15.33 6.92 -19.16
C LEU A 349 -16.23 5.84 -19.79
N GLN A 350 -16.69 6.02 -21.03
CA GLN A 350 -17.47 5.02 -21.76
C GLN A 350 -16.69 3.72 -21.97
N ASN A 351 -15.43 3.80 -22.42
CA ASN A 351 -14.58 2.65 -22.65
C ASN A 351 -14.25 1.95 -21.31
N THR A 352 -13.98 2.73 -20.26
CA THR A 352 -13.73 2.20 -18.92
C THR A 352 -14.96 1.49 -18.35
N ALA A 353 -16.17 2.04 -18.55
CA ALA A 353 -17.40 1.39 -18.13
C ALA A 353 -17.64 0.05 -18.86
N LYS A 354 -17.39 -0.01 -20.18
CA LYS A 354 -17.45 -1.27 -20.94
C LYS A 354 -16.45 -2.31 -20.41
N LEU A 355 -15.19 -1.90 -20.21
CA LEU A 355 -14.15 -2.74 -19.67
C LEU A 355 -14.48 -3.21 -18.24
N THR A 356 -15.08 -2.35 -17.42
CA THR A 356 -15.54 -2.71 -16.07
C THR A 356 -16.56 -3.85 -16.12
N MET A 357 -17.56 -3.77 -16.99
CA MET A 357 -18.58 -4.81 -17.13
C MET A 357 -18.00 -6.12 -17.70
N GLU A 358 -17.07 -6.03 -18.64
CA GLU A 358 -16.34 -7.20 -19.16
C GLU A 358 -15.55 -7.88 -18.05
N LEU A 359 -14.76 -7.13 -17.30
CA LEU A 359 -13.93 -7.67 -16.21
C LEU A 359 -14.79 -8.23 -15.07
N LEU A 360 -15.91 -7.61 -14.71
CA LEU A 360 -16.86 -8.15 -13.74
C LEU A 360 -17.40 -9.52 -14.17
N LYS A 361 -17.78 -9.68 -15.43
CA LYS A 361 -18.22 -10.95 -15.96
C LYS A 361 -17.09 -11.98 -15.93
N ARG A 362 -15.89 -11.61 -16.41
CA ARG A 362 -14.73 -12.48 -16.45
C ARG A 362 -14.26 -12.91 -15.05
N SER A 363 -14.35 -12.03 -14.06
CA SER A 363 -13.96 -12.36 -12.68
C SER A 363 -14.77 -13.53 -12.10
N LEU A 364 -16.00 -13.72 -12.55
CA LEU A 364 -16.90 -14.81 -12.11
C LEU A 364 -16.85 -16.06 -13.02
N GLU A 365 -16.68 -15.87 -14.34
CA GLU A 365 -16.85 -16.93 -15.34
C GLU A 365 -15.53 -17.44 -15.93
N ASP A 366 -14.44 -16.64 -15.89
CA ASP A 366 -13.17 -16.94 -16.53
C ASP A 366 -12.17 -17.53 -15.52
N ARG A 367 -12.04 -18.87 -15.54
CA ARG A 367 -11.12 -19.61 -14.66
C ARG A 367 -9.66 -19.19 -14.88
N GLU A 368 -9.27 -18.88 -16.12
CA GLU A 368 -7.89 -18.47 -16.41
C GLU A 368 -7.55 -17.16 -15.71
N LEU A 369 -8.47 -16.18 -15.71
CA LEU A 369 -8.30 -14.93 -14.97
C LEU A 369 -8.22 -15.19 -13.45
N GLN A 370 -9.07 -16.06 -12.92
CA GLN A 370 -9.06 -16.41 -11.48
C GLN A 370 -7.72 -17.08 -11.09
N ASP A 371 -7.25 -18.04 -11.87
CA ASP A 371 -5.96 -18.72 -11.65
C ASP A 371 -4.78 -17.73 -11.75
N GLN A 372 -4.82 -16.80 -12.70
CA GLN A 372 -3.83 -15.74 -12.81
C GLN A 372 -3.86 -14.81 -11.58
N CYS A 373 -5.03 -14.43 -11.07
CA CYS A 373 -5.14 -13.62 -9.85
C CYS A 373 -4.49 -14.32 -8.65
N HIS A 374 -4.76 -15.61 -8.43
CA HIS A 374 -4.14 -16.39 -7.37
C HIS A 374 -2.62 -16.50 -7.53
N LYS A 375 -2.15 -16.78 -8.74
CA LYS A 375 -0.72 -16.85 -9.05
C LYS A 375 0.01 -15.52 -8.79
N GLN A 376 -0.58 -14.39 -9.21
CA GLN A 376 0.04 -13.08 -8.97
C GLN A 376 0.05 -12.73 -7.47
N ALA A 377 -1.02 -13.03 -6.75
CA ALA A 377 -1.09 -12.84 -5.30
C ALA A 377 0.06 -13.57 -4.59
N GLU A 378 0.24 -14.85 -4.88
CA GLU A 378 1.26 -15.69 -4.25
C GLU A 378 2.69 -15.23 -4.61
N GLN A 379 2.99 -15.05 -5.90
CA GLN A 379 4.34 -14.75 -6.37
C GLN A 379 4.83 -13.36 -5.99
N ARG A 380 3.93 -12.38 -5.91
CA ARG A 380 4.29 -10.96 -5.71
C ARG A 380 4.09 -10.47 -4.28
N LEU A 381 3.18 -11.08 -3.56
CA LEU A 381 2.80 -10.60 -2.23
C LEU A 381 2.91 -11.69 -1.15
N GLY A 382 2.78 -12.96 -1.55
CA GLY A 382 2.81 -14.10 -0.64
C GLY A 382 1.48 -14.33 0.06
N GLY A 383 1.39 -15.43 0.81
CA GLY A 383 0.22 -15.77 1.61
C GLY A 383 0.21 -15.12 2.99
N ALA A 384 -0.90 -15.28 3.71
CA ALA A 384 -1.08 -14.79 5.07
C ALA A 384 0.05 -15.21 6.02
N GLY A 385 0.32 -14.39 7.05
CA GLY A 385 1.34 -14.64 8.06
C GLY A 385 2.75 -14.20 7.66
N GLY A 386 2.89 -13.30 6.67
CA GLY A 386 4.17 -12.73 6.27
C GLY A 386 4.88 -12.02 7.41
N GLY A 387 4.14 -11.23 8.19
CA GLY A 387 4.67 -10.55 9.38
C GLY A 387 5.19 -11.52 10.44
N GLN A 388 4.45 -12.59 10.70
CA GLN A 388 4.85 -13.62 11.67
C GLN A 388 6.11 -14.36 11.20
N ARG A 389 6.17 -14.80 9.93
CA ARG A 389 7.36 -15.49 9.41
C ARG A 389 8.60 -14.60 9.41
N LEU A 390 8.46 -13.31 9.12
CA LEU A 390 9.55 -12.32 9.23
C LEU A 390 9.99 -12.15 10.69
N ALA A 391 9.05 -12.03 11.63
CA ALA A 391 9.36 -11.89 13.07
C ALA A 391 10.10 -13.11 13.59
N GLU A 392 9.68 -14.33 13.25
CA GLU A 392 10.38 -15.58 13.62
C GLU A 392 11.78 -15.65 13.01
N ALA A 393 11.93 -15.27 11.73
CA ALA A 393 13.23 -15.25 11.08
C ALA A 393 14.19 -14.24 11.73
N ILE A 394 13.70 -13.04 12.07
CA ILE A 394 14.47 -12.01 12.78
C ILE A 394 14.83 -12.49 14.20
N THR A 395 13.90 -13.13 14.90
CA THR A 395 14.15 -13.71 16.23
C THR A 395 15.27 -14.75 16.20
N LYS A 396 15.33 -15.59 15.16
CA LYS A 396 16.44 -16.56 14.97
C LYS A 396 17.81 -15.87 14.78
N LEU A 397 17.86 -14.67 14.19
CA LEU A 397 19.12 -13.93 14.07
C LEU A 397 19.68 -13.48 15.43
N LEU A 398 18.82 -13.22 16.42
CA LEU A 398 19.24 -12.83 17.76
C LEU A 398 20.00 -13.94 18.49
N THR A 399 19.71 -15.21 18.20
CA THR A 399 20.45 -16.34 18.80
C THR A 399 21.90 -16.39 18.32
N VAL A 400 22.16 -15.90 17.10
CA VAL A 400 23.52 -15.83 16.53
C VAL A 400 24.34 -14.68 17.13
N ILE A 401 23.69 -13.60 17.59
CA ILE A 401 24.37 -12.44 18.19
C ILE A 401 24.90 -12.78 19.58
N HIS A 402 24.26 -13.70 20.29
CA HIS A 402 24.58 -14.06 21.68
C HIS A 402 25.50 -15.30 21.80
N GLN A 403 25.89 -15.89 20.66
CA GLN A 403 26.94 -16.91 20.56
C GLN A 403 28.28 -16.27 20.18
#